data_4fde4cb7f60dc16cd15864ac93cfb644
#
_entry.id   4fde4cb7f60dc16cd15864ac93cfb644
#
_cell.length_a   1.000
_cell.length_b   1.000
_cell.length_c   1.000
_cell.angle_alpha   90.00
_cell.angle_beta   90.00
_cell.angle_gamma   90.00
#
_symmetry.space_group_name_H-M   'P 1'
#
loop_
_entity.id
_entity.type
_entity.pdbx_description
1 polymer ?
#
loop_
_entity_poly.entity_id
_entity_poly.type
_entity_poly.pdbx_seq_one_letter_code
_entity_poly.pdbx_strand_id
1 'polypeptide(L)'
;MTFGRVALLVGVAVLVLVANVAASILYMVVYSYVIDPGHDPQYYNDHIQAAAPYCSIVAGIPLMFGAGFWVAGWWRRALGVRAAWIVWLAYVLIDLAVLLVAGMSMAVALLFGVSFGTKLAAAHFGARLRLARPAEPAAAATSAQL
;
A
#
# COMPACT_ATOMS: atom_id res chain seq x y z
N MET A 1 -6.48 -20.36 8.02
CA MET A 1 -5.88 -19.20 8.73
C MET A 1 -6.72 -18.92 9.95
N THR A 2 -6.12 -18.62 11.10
CA THR A 2 -6.87 -18.25 12.31
C THR A 2 -7.37 -16.81 12.20
N PHE A 3 -8.48 -16.49 12.86
CA PHE A 3 -9.09 -15.16 12.88
C PHE A 3 -8.07 -14.04 13.22
N GLY A 4 -7.25 -14.26 14.26
CA GLY A 4 -6.23 -13.29 14.65
C GLY A 4 -5.19 -12.99 13.56
N ARG A 5 -4.87 -13.96 12.71
CA ARG A 5 -3.94 -13.74 11.56
C ARG A 5 -4.59 -12.89 10.47
N VAL A 6 -5.89 -13.09 10.21
CA VAL A 6 -6.61 -12.24 9.25
C VAL A 6 -6.71 -10.81 9.78
N ALA A 7 -7.03 -10.62 11.06
CA ALA A 7 -7.08 -9.31 11.70
C ALA A 7 -5.74 -8.57 11.59
N LEU A 8 -4.61 -9.27 11.77
CA LEU A 8 -3.28 -8.68 11.59
C LEU A 8 -3.04 -8.21 10.16
N LEU A 9 -3.46 -8.99 9.15
CA LEU A 9 -3.33 -8.62 7.74
C LEU A 9 -4.20 -7.41 7.38
N VAL A 10 -5.40 -7.33 7.92
CA VAL A 10 -6.28 -6.15 7.79
C VAL A 10 -5.61 -4.94 8.45
N GLY A 11 -4.98 -5.09 9.61
CA GLY A 11 -4.20 -4.04 10.25
C GLY A 11 -3.07 -3.51 9.36
N VAL A 12 -2.35 -4.39 8.67
CA VAL A 12 -1.34 -3.98 7.67
C VAL A 12 -1.97 -3.22 6.50
N ALA A 13 -3.13 -3.66 6.01
CA ALA A 13 -3.85 -2.96 4.94
C ALA A 13 -4.25 -1.54 5.36
N VAL A 14 -4.76 -1.37 6.58
CA VAL A 14 -5.08 -0.05 7.15
C VAL A 14 -3.82 0.82 7.28
N LEU A 15 -2.72 0.25 7.74
CA LEU A 15 -1.44 0.98 7.83
C LEU A 15 -0.97 1.48 6.45
N VAL A 16 -1.05 0.64 5.43
CA VAL A 16 -0.72 1.01 4.04
C VAL A 16 -1.65 2.11 3.54
N LEU A 17 -2.96 2.03 3.83
CA LEU A 17 -3.93 3.07 3.47
C LEU A 17 -3.58 4.40 4.13
N VAL A 18 -3.35 4.40 5.44
CA VAL A 18 -2.97 5.61 6.19
C VAL A 18 -1.67 6.21 5.65
N ALA A 19 -0.66 5.39 5.37
CA ALA A 19 0.60 5.85 4.79
C ALA A 19 0.40 6.45 3.38
N ASN A 20 -0.48 5.86 2.57
CA ASN A 20 -0.80 6.36 1.24
C ASN A 20 -1.53 7.73 1.30
N VAL A 21 -2.48 7.88 2.23
CA VAL A 21 -3.16 9.16 2.48
C VAL A 21 -2.17 10.20 3.00
N ALA A 22 -1.30 9.83 3.95
CA ALA A 22 -0.26 10.72 4.48
C ALA A 22 0.69 11.21 3.37
N ALA A 23 1.05 10.35 2.41
CA ALA A 23 1.85 10.75 1.24
C ALA A 23 1.12 11.78 0.37
N SER A 24 -0.19 11.63 0.17
CA SER A 24 -0.99 12.61 -0.58
C SER A 24 -1.11 13.95 0.16
N ILE A 25 -1.26 13.92 1.48
CA ILE A 25 -1.27 15.14 2.31
C ILE A 25 0.09 15.83 2.23
N LEU A 26 1.19 15.08 2.36
CA LEU A 26 2.54 15.63 2.24
C LEU A 26 2.79 16.26 0.88
N TYR A 27 2.34 15.62 -0.19
CA TYR A 27 2.39 16.20 -1.52
C TYR A 27 1.68 17.56 -1.58
N MET A 28 0.46 17.66 -1.03
CA MET A 28 -0.30 18.91 -1.03
C MET A 28 0.35 20.00 -0.18
N VAL A 29 0.95 19.64 0.95
CA VAL A 29 1.71 20.60 1.78
C VAL A 29 2.89 21.14 0.98
N VAL A 30 3.67 20.28 0.34
CA VAL A 30 4.80 20.73 -0.51
C VAL A 30 4.30 21.56 -1.69
N TYR A 31 3.22 21.14 -2.34
CA TYR A 31 2.65 21.87 -3.45
C TYR A 31 2.22 23.29 -3.05
N SER A 32 1.44 23.43 -1.98
CA SER A 32 0.87 24.71 -1.55
C SER A 32 1.90 25.69 -0.94
N TYR A 33 3.00 25.19 -0.36
CA TYR A 33 3.99 26.06 0.28
C TYR A 33 5.26 26.29 -0.55
N VAL A 34 5.60 25.36 -1.46
CA VAL A 34 6.90 25.37 -2.14
C VAL A 34 6.75 25.48 -3.65
N ILE A 35 5.82 24.73 -4.26
CA ILE A 35 5.73 24.62 -5.71
C ILE A 35 4.90 25.77 -6.28
N ASP A 36 3.71 25.98 -5.77
CA ASP A 36 2.75 26.96 -6.29
C ASP A 36 1.99 27.66 -5.13
N PRO A 37 2.66 28.53 -4.36
CA PRO A 37 2.07 29.22 -3.22
C PRO A 37 1.21 30.41 -3.63
N GLY A 38 0.29 30.82 -2.74
CA GLY A 38 -0.42 32.10 -2.85
C GLY A 38 -1.79 32.05 -3.51
N HIS A 39 -2.32 30.86 -3.75
CA HIS A 39 -3.67 30.66 -4.26
C HIS A 39 -4.70 30.47 -3.12
N ASP A 40 -5.98 30.60 -3.48
CA ASP A 40 -7.07 30.39 -2.55
C ASP A 40 -7.26 28.87 -2.19
N PRO A 41 -7.98 28.54 -1.12
CA PRO A 41 -8.22 27.15 -0.73
C PRO A 41 -8.97 26.33 -1.78
N GLN A 42 -9.81 26.96 -2.60
CA GLN A 42 -10.57 26.25 -3.64
C GLN A 42 -9.65 25.74 -4.74
N TYR A 43 -8.67 26.54 -5.17
CA TYR A 43 -7.65 26.13 -6.13
C TYR A 43 -6.92 24.84 -5.69
N TYR A 44 -6.51 24.79 -4.42
CA TYR A 44 -5.81 23.60 -3.88
C TYR A 44 -6.73 22.40 -3.76
N ASN A 45 -8.02 22.60 -3.43
CA ASN A 45 -8.99 21.52 -3.41
C ASN A 45 -9.22 20.92 -4.80
N ASP A 46 -9.34 21.74 -5.82
CA ASP A 46 -9.51 21.27 -7.19
C ASP A 46 -8.25 20.55 -7.69
N HIS A 47 -7.06 21.07 -7.34
CA HIS A 47 -5.79 20.43 -7.66
C HIS A 47 -5.66 19.04 -6.99
N ILE A 48 -5.98 18.90 -5.70
CA ILE A 48 -5.85 17.58 -5.02
C ILE A 48 -6.83 16.56 -5.58
N GLN A 49 -8.04 16.96 -5.95
CA GLN A 49 -9.00 16.05 -6.58
C GLN A 49 -8.47 15.46 -7.88
N ALA A 50 -7.78 16.26 -8.69
CA ALA A 50 -7.13 15.81 -9.91
C ALA A 50 -5.86 14.99 -9.64
N ALA A 51 -5.06 15.37 -8.64
CA ALA A 51 -3.77 14.77 -8.33
C ALA A 51 -3.87 13.49 -7.47
N ALA A 52 -4.92 13.33 -6.66
CA ALA A 52 -5.06 12.22 -5.70
C ALA A 52 -4.92 10.82 -6.34
N PRO A 53 -5.51 10.51 -7.50
CA PRO A 53 -5.32 9.21 -8.14
C PRO A 53 -3.86 8.93 -8.49
N TYR A 54 -3.13 9.94 -8.97
CA TYR A 54 -1.71 9.81 -9.34
C TYR A 54 -0.83 9.64 -8.10
N CYS A 55 -1.07 10.42 -7.05
CA CYS A 55 -0.40 10.25 -5.76
C CYS A 55 -0.62 8.85 -5.20
N SER A 56 -1.86 8.35 -5.28
CA SER A 56 -2.22 7.00 -4.85
C SER A 56 -1.47 5.91 -5.62
N ILE A 57 -1.22 6.10 -6.93
CA ILE A 57 -0.43 5.16 -7.73
C ILE A 57 1.04 5.24 -7.34
N VAL A 58 1.62 6.44 -7.36
CA VAL A 58 3.07 6.66 -7.15
C VAL A 58 3.50 6.23 -5.75
N ALA A 59 2.76 6.61 -4.71
CA ALA A 59 3.06 6.20 -3.34
C ALA A 59 2.58 4.77 -3.03
N GLY A 60 1.44 4.37 -3.58
CA GLY A 60 0.82 3.08 -3.31
C GLY A 60 1.60 1.87 -3.84
N ILE A 61 2.30 1.99 -4.97
CA ILE A 61 3.12 0.92 -5.54
C ILE A 61 4.24 0.51 -4.57
N PRO A 62 5.16 1.40 -4.13
CA PRO A 62 6.23 1.03 -3.21
C PRO A 62 5.71 0.59 -1.83
N LEU A 63 4.65 1.22 -1.32
CA LEU A 63 4.03 0.83 -0.06
C LEU A 63 3.47 -0.60 -0.12
N MET A 64 2.75 -0.93 -1.19
CA MET A 64 2.15 -2.25 -1.35
C MET A 64 3.20 -3.32 -1.66
N PHE A 65 4.27 -2.98 -2.39
CA PHE A 65 5.42 -3.85 -2.58
C PHE A 65 6.10 -4.17 -1.24
N GLY A 66 6.36 -3.14 -0.43
CA GLY A 66 6.96 -3.30 0.91
C GLY A 66 6.08 -4.13 1.85
N ALA A 67 4.77 -3.88 1.85
CA ALA A 67 3.82 -4.66 2.64
C ALA A 67 3.79 -6.13 2.21
N GLY A 68 3.74 -6.41 0.89
CA GLY A 68 3.78 -7.76 0.36
C GLY A 68 5.07 -8.49 0.71
N PHE A 69 6.21 -7.81 0.59
CA PHE A 69 7.52 -8.33 0.98
C PHE A 69 7.58 -8.66 2.47
N TRP A 70 7.14 -7.74 3.32
CA TRP A 70 7.19 -7.87 4.79
C TRP A 70 6.27 -8.99 5.27
N VAL A 71 5.02 -8.97 4.85
CA VAL A 71 4.01 -9.95 5.25
C VAL A 71 4.37 -11.37 4.77
N ALA A 72 4.94 -11.53 3.58
CA ALA A 72 5.37 -12.84 3.08
C ALA A 72 6.44 -13.51 3.97
N GLY A 73 7.22 -12.71 4.72
CA GLY A 73 8.22 -13.22 5.66
C GLY A 73 7.64 -13.84 6.94
N TRP A 74 6.38 -13.56 7.27
CA TRP A 74 5.74 -14.04 8.51
C TRP A 74 5.21 -15.48 8.41
N TRP A 75 5.12 -16.05 7.21
CA TRP A 75 4.53 -17.36 6.98
C TRP A 75 5.44 -18.28 6.16
N ARG A 76 5.13 -19.59 6.25
CA ARG A 76 5.76 -20.60 5.40
C ARG A 76 5.53 -20.25 3.92
N ARG A 77 6.46 -20.62 3.05
CA ARG A 77 6.46 -20.29 1.60
C ARG A 77 5.09 -20.42 0.91
N ALA A 78 4.31 -21.47 1.23
CA ALA A 78 3.02 -21.72 0.62
C ALA A 78 1.93 -20.67 0.94
N LEU A 79 2.06 -19.92 2.04
CA LEU A 79 1.06 -18.96 2.50
C LEU A 79 1.48 -17.51 2.30
N GLY A 80 2.75 -17.23 2.02
CA GLY A 80 3.27 -15.86 1.95
C GLY A 80 2.61 -15.01 0.84
N VAL A 81 2.47 -15.58 -0.36
CA VAL A 81 1.79 -14.87 -1.48
C VAL A 81 0.30 -14.68 -1.18
N ARG A 82 -0.38 -15.70 -0.60
CA ARG A 82 -1.79 -15.56 -0.21
C ARG A 82 -2.01 -14.47 0.84
N ALA A 83 -1.08 -14.34 1.79
CA ALA A 83 -1.14 -13.28 2.79
C ALA A 83 -1.02 -11.88 2.16
N ALA A 84 -0.11 -11.69 1.19
CA ALA A 84 0.00 -10.44 0.44
C ALA A 84 -1.28 -10.10 -0.35
N TRP A 85 -1.94 -11.10 -0.93
CA TRP A 85 -3.22 -10.90 -1.62
C TRP A 85 -4.36 -10.53 -0.67
N ILE A 86 -4.38 -11.07 0.56
CA ILE A 86 -5.36 -10.70 1.57
C ILE A 86 -5.15 -9.24 2.00
N VAL A 87 -3.91 -8.79 2.19
CA VAL A 87 -3.60 -7.38 2.48
C VAL A 87 -4.09 -6.49 1.35
N TRP A 88 -3.77 -6.83 0.11
CA TRP A 88 -4.25 -6.08 -1.05
C TRP A 88 -5.78 -6.03 -1.13
N LEU A 89 -6.46 -7.18 -0.96
CA LEU A 89 -7.93 -7.24 -1.01
C LEU A 89 -8.57 -6.38 0.09
N ALA A 90 -8.06 -6.48 1.32
CA ALA A 90 -8.53 -5.67 2.44
C ALA A 90 -8.33 -4.17 2.15
N TYR A 91 -7.15 -3.78 1.63
CA TYR A 91 -6.88 -2.41 1.19
C TYR A 91 -7.92 -1.94 0.15
N VAL A 92 -8.14 -2.73 -0.91
CA VAL A 92 -9.10 -2.38 -1.99
C VAL A 92 -10.51 -2.21 -1.45
N LEU A 93 -10.96 -3.12 -0.58
CA LEU A 93 -12.31 -3.04 0.00
C LEU A 93 -12.51 -1.78 0.85
N ILE A 94 -11.51 -1.41 1.65
CA ILE A 94 -11.56 -0.21 2.49
C ILE A 94 -11.51 1.04 1.61
N ASP A 95 -10.59 1.09 0.66
CA ASP A 95 -10.40 2.23 -0.24
C ASP A 95 -11.65 2.44 -1.13
N LEU A 96 -12.22 1.35 -1.66
CA LEU A 96 -13.47 1.39 -2.42
C LEU A 96 -14.65 1.88 -1.58
N ALA A 97 -14.76 1.46 -0.31
CA ALA A 97 -15.80 1.95 0.58
C ALA A 97 -15.69 3.47 0.80
N VAL A 98 -14.48 4.00 0.98
CA VAL A 98 -14.22 5.44 1.10
C VAL A 98 -14.62 6.17 -0.18
N LEU A 99 -14.25 5.64 -1.34
CA LEU A 99 -14.55 6.24 -2.64
C LEU A 99 -16.06 6.27 -2.95
N LEU A 100 -16.79 5.21 -2.59
CA LEU A 100 -18.24 5.16 -2.75
C LEU A 100 -18.96 6.23 -1.90
N VAL A 101 -18.47 6.48 -0.69
CA VAL A 101 -19.01 7.54 0.18
C VAL A 101 -18.68 8.93 -0.35
N ALA A 102 -17.50 9.11 -0.95
CA ALA A 102 -17.05 10.39 -1.51
C ALA A 102 -17.74 10.78 -2.82
N GLY A 103 -18.41 9.85 -3.50
CA GLY A 103 -19.07 10.07 -4.80
C GLY A 103 -18.05 10.16 -5.94
N MET A 104 -17.94 9.10 -6.75
CA MET A 104 -16.97 9.02 -7.84
C MET A 104 -17.58 9.28 -9.22
N SER A 105 -16.83 10.00 -10.09
CA SER A 105 -17.07 10.00 -11.52
C SER A 105 -16.52 8.71 -12.18
N MET A 106 -17.08 8.32 -13.34
CA MET A 106 -16.63 7.13 -14.09
C MET A 106 -15.14 7.22 -14.47
N ALA A 107 -14.63 8.40 -14.82
CA ALA A 107 -13.23 8.60 -15.16
C ALA A 107 -12.29 8.31 -13.97
N VAL A 108 -12.68 8.76 -12.79
CA VAL A 108 -11.94 8.50 -11.54
C VAL A 108 -11.98 7.01 -11.19
N ALA A 109 -13.11 6.34 -11.39
CA ALA A 109 -13.24 4.89 -11.17
C ALA A 109 -12.26 4.07 -12.03
N LEU A 110 -12.07 4.44 -13.30
CA LEU A 110 -11.11 3.78 -14.18
C LEU A 110 -9.66 3.95 -13.71
N LEU A 111 -9.28 5.16 -13.28
CA LEU A 111 -7.94 5.43 -12.74
C LEU A 111 -7.68 4.61 -11.47
N PHE A 112 -8.68 4.50 -10.59
CA PHE A 112 -8.56 3.64 -9.40
C PHE A 112 -8.47 2.15 -9.75
N GLY A 113 -9.16 1.69 -10.79
CA GLY A 113 -9.00 0.34 -11.32
C GLY A 113 -7.56 0.03 -11.74
N VAL A 114 -6.90 0.95 -12.45
CA VAL A 114 -5.47 0.85 -12.78
C VAL A 114 -4.61 0.88 -11.53
N SER A 115 -4.91 1.75 -10.57
CA SER A 115 -4.21 1.84 -9.29
C SER A 115 -4.28 0.53 -8.50
N PHE A 116 -5.44 -0.11 -8.45
CA PHE A 116 -5.61 -1.40 -7.76
C PHE A 116 -4.84 -2.53 -8.45
N GLY A 117 -4.86 -2.57 -9.78
CA GLY A 117 -4.11 -3.56 -10.56
C GLY A 117 -2.60 -3.44 -10.37
N THR A 118 -2.05 -2.23 -10.43
CA THR A 118 -0.62 -1.98 -10.20
C THR A 118 -0.18 -2.32 -8.78
N LYS A 119 -1.01 -2.01 -7.77
CA LYS A 119 -0.78 -2.37 -6.36
C LYS A 119 -0.84 -3.89 -6.13
N LEU A 120 -1.73 -4.62 -6.83
CA LEU A 120 -1.76 -6.09 -6.79
C LEU A 120 -0.45 -6.68 -7.32
N ALA A 121 -0.01 -6.21 -8.48
CA ALA A 121 1.25 -6.63 -9.05
C ALA A 121 2.42 -6.34 -8.09
N ALA A 122 2.47 -5.15 -7.52
CA ALA A 122 3.50 -4.76 -6.55
C ALA A 122 3.51 -5.68 -5.31
N ALA A 123 2.35 -5.95 -4.70
CA ALA A 123 2.22 -6.88 -3.57
C ALA A 123 2.68 -8.29 -3.93
N HIS A 124 2.30 -8.79 -5.11
CA HIS A 124 2.68 -10.10 -5.60
C HIS A 124 4.20 -10.22 -5.81
N PHE A 125 4.81 -9.24 -6.49
CA PHE A 125 6.26 -9.24 -6.74
C PHE A 125 7.05 -9.06 -5.44
N GLY A 126 6.61 -8.20 -4.51
CA GLY A 126 7.22 -8.04 -3.19
C GLY A 126 7.24 -9.36 -2.41
N ALA A 127 6.10 -10.06 -2.39
CA ALA A 127 6.00 -11.37 -1.74
C ALA A 127 6.89 -12.42 -2.40
N ARG A 128 6.89 -12.50 -3.73
CA ARG A 128 7.76 -13.41 -4.49
C ARG A 128 9.23 -13.16 -4.23
N LEU A 129 9.66 -11.90 -4.24
CA LEU A 129 11.05 -11.52 -3.96
C LEU A 129 11.49 -11.96 -2.56
N ARG A 130 10.61 -11.77 -1.55
CA ARG A 130 10.90 -12.24 -0.18
C ARG A 130 11.09 -13.75 -0.12
N LEU A 131 10.23 -14.50 -0.79
CA LEU A 131 10.25 -15.97 -0.78
C LEU A 131 11.39 -16.56 -1.61
N ALA A 132 11.92 -15.81 -2.58
CA ALA A 132 13.08 -16.22 -3.37
C ALA A 132 14.41 -16.08 -2.61
N ARG A 133 14.45 -15.24 -1.57
CA ARG A 133 15.66 -15.10 -0.74
C ARG A 133 15.91 -16.37 0.06
N PRO A 134 17.15 -16.89 0.07
CA PRO A 134 17.53 -18.00 0.95
C PRO A 134 17.19 -17.62 2.40
N ALA A 135 16.68 -18.57 3.18
CA ALA A 135 16.58 -18.38 4.63
C ALA A 135 18.00 -18.14 5.15
N GLU A 136 18.21 -17.01 5.80
CA GLU A 136 19.49 -16.70 6.44
C GLU A 136 19.81 -17.82 7.42
N PRO A 137 20.96 -18.50 7.32
CA PRO A 137 21.27 -19.61 8.18
C PRO A 137 21.37 -19.09 9.62
N ALA A 138 20.41 -19.44 10.46
CA ALA A 138 20.39 -19.17 11.90
C ALA A 138 21.54 -19.89 12.65
N ALA A 139 22.58 -20.32 11.96
CA ALA A 139 23.57 -21.28 12.47
C ALA A 139 24.96 -20.70 12.79
N ALA A 140 25.19 -19.41 12.60
CA ALA A 140 26.53 -18.87 12.94
C ALA A 140 26.66 -18.46 14.42
N ALA A 141 25.57 -18.42 15.19
CA ALA A 141 25.62 -17.95 16.57
C ALA A 141 25.91 -19.05 17.61
N THR A 142 25.80 -20.33 17.25
CA THR A 142 25.98 -21.42 18.22
C THR A 142 27.40 -21.99 18.26
N SER A 143 28.19 -21.77 17.22
CA SER A 143 29.56 -22.27 17.15
C SER A 143 30.64 -21.33 17.77
N ALA A 144 30.23 -20.16 18.27
CA ALA A 144 31.11 -19.22 18.95
C ALA A 144 31.07 -19.34 20.51
N GLN A 145 30.35 -20.32 21.05
CA GLN A 145 30.21 -20.51 22.49
C GLN A 145 30.71 -21.91 22.97
N LEU A 146 31.51 -22.56 22.18
CA LEU A 146 32.32 -23.72 22.58
C LEU A 146 33.79 -23.43 22.37
#